data_5fd0752681ae72475d63d5ec43b2023a
#
_entry.id   5fd0752681ae72475d63d5ec43b2023a
#
_cell.length_a   1.000
_cell.length_b   1.000
_cell.length_c   1.000
_cell.angle_alpha   90.00
_cell.angle_beta   90.00
_cell.angle_gamma   90.00
#
_symmetry.space_group_name_H-M   'P 1'
#
loop_
_entity.id
_entity.type
_entity.pdbx_description
1 polymer ?
#
loop_
_entity_poly.entity_id
_entity_poly.type
_entity_poly.pdbx_seq_one_letter_code
_entity_poly.pdbx_strand_id
1 'polypeptide(L)'
;EAKAYIDTPLVEMSKVMGMLPPLLSKPIAATYVRNQLTRLLPLGVATVITNVMGPPFPVYCAGAQLVQFYPLGLLNPGLGLFHAVFSMSGNVSITVTADRDQMPDPEFYGECIAASYEELRDALLAKPAPPRRKSVGRASA
;
A
#
# COMPACT_ATOMS: atom_id res chain seq x y z
N GLU A 1 0.85 2.16 18.43
CA GLU A 1 1.70 2.03 17.21
C GLU A 1 1.50 3.18 16.21
N ALA A 2 0.30 3.79 16.08
CA ALA A 2 0.06 4.90 15.16
C ALA A 2 0.85 6.19 15.49
N LYS A 3 1.24 6.41 16.74
CA LYS A 3 2.01 7.61 17.17
C LYS A 3 3.46 7.61 16.66
N ALA A 4 4.08 6.46 16.46
CA ALA A 4 5.47 6.37 15.98
C ALA A 4 5.63 6.81 14.51
N TYR A 5 4.53 6.87 13.76
CA TYR A 5 4.54 7.31 12.36
C TYR A 5 4.50 8.83 12.21
N ILE A 6 4.10 9.54 13.26
CA ILE A 6 3.91 11.01 13.24
C ILE A 6 5.24 11.76 13.45
N ASP A 7 6.24 11.10 14.02
CA ASP A 7 7.55 11.71 14.33
C ASP A 7 8.65 11.38 13.33
N THR A 8 8.29 10.98 12.11
CA THR A 8 9.27 10.73 11.04
C THR A 8 9.80 12.04 10.45
N PRO A 9 11.07 12.10 10.05
CA PRO A 9 11.67 13.27 9.39
C PRO A 9 10.88 13.76 8.17
N LEU A 10 10.11 12.87 7.54
CA LEU A 10 9.23 13.17 6.40
C LEU A 10 8.06 14.07 6.77
N VAL A 11 7.46 13.86 7.93
CA VAL A 11 6.34 14.68 8.44
C VAL A 11 6.85 16.06 8.81
N GLU A 12 8.03 16.15 9.41
CA GLU A 12 8.67 17.44 9.69
C GLU A 12 9.02 18.20 8.41
N MET A 13 9.57 17.50 7.41
CA MET A 13 9.89 18.09 6.11
C MET A 13 8.64 18.56 5.37
N SER A 14 7.52 17.83 5.47
CA SER A 14 6.25 18.24 4.89
C SER A 14 5.66 19.49 5.56
N LYS A 15 5.82 19.63 6.87
CA LYS A 15 5.43 20.84 7.62
C LYS A 15 6.24 22.05 7.20
N VAL A 16 7.56 21.90 7.10
CA VAL A 16 8.46 22.96 6.65
C VAL A 16 8.13 23.39 5.21
N MET A 17 7.87 22.40 4.31
CA MET A 17 7.48 22.68 2.94
C MET A 17 6.12 23.39 2.86
N GLY A 18 5.17 23.03 3.74
CA GLY A 18 3.86 23.68 3.83
C GLY A 18 3.90 25.12 4.38
N MET A 19 4.94 25.47 5.11
CA MET A 19 5.16 26.85 5.63
C MET A 19 5.81 27.78 4.61
N LEU A 20 6.38 27.25 3.52
CA LEU A 20 6.98 28.05 2.45
C LEU A 20 5.90 28.70 1.59
N PRO A 21 6.02 30.01 1.31
CA PRO A 21 5.12 30.67 0.36
C PRO A 21 5.12 29.94 -0.99
N PRO A 22 3.96 29.86 -1.70
CA PRO A 22 3.85 29.18 -3.00
C PRO A 22 4.83 29.68 -4.06
N LEU A 23 5.27 30.93 -3.93
CA LEU A 23 6.25 31.56 -4.83
C LEU A 23 7.64 30.91 -4.72
N LEU A 24 8.00 30.39 -3.55
CA LEU A 24 9.30 29.75 -3.29
C LEU A 24 9.20 28.24 -3.40
N SER A 25 8.10 27.64 -2.99
CA SER A 25 7.92 26.18 -3.00
C SER A 25 7.83 25.60 -4.41
N LYS A 26 7.18 26.31 -5.36
CA LYS A 26 7.08 25.88 -6.76
C LYS A 26 8.44 25.72 -7.46
N PRO A 27 9.35 26.72 -7.47
CA PRO A 27 10.63 26.55 -8.14
C PRO A 27 11.53 25.51 -7.45
N ILE A 28 11.46 25.36 -6.13
CA ILE A 28 12.19 24.33 -5.40
C ILE A 28 11.71 22.94 -5.81
N ALA A 29 10.40 22.71 -5.82
CA ALA A 29 9.83 21.44 -6.26
C ALA A 29 10.13 21.16 -7.73
N ALA A 30 10.02 22.15 -8.61
CA ALA A 30 10.36 22.01 -10.03
C ALA A 30 11.83 21.65 -10.24
N THR A 31 12.73 22.28 -9.50
CA THR A 31 14.17 22.00 -9.56
C THR A 31 14.49 20.59 -9.03
N TYR A 32 13.84 20.19 -7.96
CA TYR A 32 13.97 18.85 -7.38
C TYR A 32 13.57 17.75 -8.37
N VAL A 33 12.43 17.91 -9.04
CA VAL A 33 11.94 16.95 -10.04
C VAL A 33 12.80 17.00 -11.31
N ARG A 34 13.10 18.21 -11.82
CA ARG A 34 13.85 18.40 -13.07
C ARG A 34 15.27 17.85 -13.02
N ASN A 35 15.94 17.99 -11.89
CA ASN A 35 17.32 17.51 -11.70
C ASN A 35 17.38 16.08 -11.16
N GLN A 36 16.26 15.34 -11.15
CA GLN A 36 16.18 13.97 -10.63
C GLN A 36 16.81 13.81 -9.23
N LEU A 37 16.71 14.84 -8.39
CA LEU A 37 17.24 14.82 -7.02
C LEU A 37 16.56 13.76 -6.16
N THR A 38 15.41 13.22 -6.61
CA THR A 38 14.74 12.04 -6.03
C THR A 38 15.68 10.83 -5.92
N ARG A 39 16.67 10.71 -6.81
CA ARG A 39 17.69 9.64 -6.77
C ARG A 39 18.75 9.88 -5.68
N LEU A 40 19.04 11.14 -5.36
CA LEU A 40 20.04 11.52 -4.37
C LEU A 40 19.46 11.64 -2.96
N LEU A 41 18.20 12.08 -2.87
CA LEU A 41 17.47 12.24 -1.63
C LEU A 41 16.17 11.44 -1.74
N PRO A 42 16.21 10.12 -1.52
CA PRO A 42 15.00 9.32 -1.53
C PRO A 42 14.04 9.83 -0.45
N LEU A 43 12.81 10.12 -0.82
CA LEU A 43 11.78 10.61 0.10
C LEU A 43 11.38 9.57 1.16
N GLY A 44 12.10 8.44 1.21
CA GLY A 44 11.87 7.36 2.19
C GLY A 44 10.59 6.55 1.93
N VAL A 45 9.88 6.83 0.84
CA VAL A 45 8.69 6.08 0.42
C VAL A 45 9.05 5.24 -0.79
N ALA A 46 9.22 3.94 -0.59
CA ALA A 46 9.54 3.00 -1.67
C ALA A 46 8.28 2.57 -2.43
N THR A 47 7.15 2.48 -1.75
CA THR A 47 5.88 2.03 -2.31
C THR A 47 4.71 2.69 -1.59
N VAL A 48 3.58 2.76 -2.27
CA VAL A 48 2.30 3.14 -1.69
C VAL A 48 1.33 1.97 -1.83
N ILE A 49 0.61 1.68 -0.76
CA ILE A 49 -0.48 0.71 -0.76
C ILE A 49 -1.75 1.48 -0.36
N THR A 50 -2.72 1.50 -1.25
CA THR A 50 -4.03 2.07 -0.96
C THR A 50 -5.09 0.98 -0.93
N ASN A 51 -6.02 1.07 0.02
CA ASN A 51 -7.16 0.18 0.11
C ASN A 51 -8.44 1.01 0.08
N VAL A 52 -9.27 0.78 -0.93
CA VAL A 52 -10.55 1.45 -1.13
C VAL A 52 -11.65 0.42 -1.07
N MET A 53 -12.58 0.62 -0.15
CA MET A 53 -13.78 -0.19 -0.07
C MET A 53 -14.83 0.34 -1.04
N GLY A 54 -15.22 -0.49 -2.00
CA GLY A 54 -16.35 -0.26 -2.88
C GLY A 54 -17.66 -0.76 -2.27
N PRO A 55 -18.78 -0.61 -3.00
CA PRO A 55 -20.08 -1.03 -2.55
C PRO A 55 -20.15 -2.55 -2.34
N PRO A 56 -20.79 -3.02 -1.23
CA PRO A 56 -20.93 -4.44 -0.96
C PRO A 56 -22.06 -5.12 -1.78
N PHE A 57 -22.74 -4.36 -2.62
CA PHE A 57 -23.86 -4.81 -3.44
C PHE A 57 -23.52 -4.68 -4.94
N PRO A 58 -24.20 -5.41 -5.83
CA PRO A 58 -24.01 -5.32 -7.26
C PRO A 58 -24.25 -3.91 -7.80
N VAL A 59 -23.34 -3.41 -8.61
CA VAL A 59 -23.42 -2.11 -9.29
C VAL A 59 -23.66 -2.35 -10.78
N TYR A 60 -24.48 -1.49 -11.38
CA TYR A 60 -24.79 -1.55 -12.80
C TYR A 60 -24.38 -0.25 -13.49
N CYS A 61 -23.81 -0.39 -14.68
CA CYS A 61 -23.48 0.73 -15.55
C CYS A 61 -24.15 0.52 -16.90
N ALA A 62 -24.99 1.46 -17.34
CA ALA A 62 -25.75 1.37 -18.59
C ALA A 62 -26.51 0.04 -18.79
N GLY A 63 -27.06 -0.54 -17.71
CA GLY A 63 -27.79 -1.80 -17.72
C GLY A 63 -26.92 -3.05 -17.61
N ALA A 64 -25.61 -2.95 -17.70
CA ALA A 64 -24.68 -4.06 -17.51
C ALA A 64 -24.17 -4.11 -16.07
N GLN A 65 -24.10 -5.32 -15.49
CA GLN A 65 -23.54 -5.51 -14.15
C GLN A 65 -22.02 -5.34 -14.18
N LEU A 66 -21.49 -4.53 -13.25
CA LEU A 66 -20.06 -4.42 -13.02
C LEU A 66 -19.59 -5.65 -12.23
N VAL A 67 -18.88 -6.54 -12.92
CA VAL A 67 -18.41 -7.82 -12.33
C VAL A 67 -17.09 -7.63 -11.60
N GLN A 68 -16.19 -6.82 -12.16
CA GLN A 68 -14.85 -6.58 -11.62
C GLN A 68 -14.42 -5.14 -11.88
N PHE A 69 -13.63 -4.61 -10.96
CA PHE A 69 -13.02 -3.29 -11.08
C PHE A 69 -11.54 -3.38 -10.69
N TYR A 70 -10.69 -2.83 -11.55
CA TYR A 70 -9.24 -2.81 -11.36
C TYR A 70 -8.78 -1.36 -11.22
N PRO A 71 -8.51 -0.88 -9.99
CA PRO A 71 -7.99 0.46 -9.79
C PRO A 71 -6.54 0.55 -10.29
N LEU A 72 -6.17 1.69 -10.85
CA LEU A 72 -4.80 1.97 -11.25
C LEU A 72 -4.28 3.16 -10.45
N GLY A 73 -3.07 3.05 -9.93
CA GLY A 73 -2.37 4.13 -9.26
C GLY A 73 -1.39 4.84 -10.20
N LEU A 74 -1.17 6.13 -9.95
CA LEU A 74 -0.19 6.91 -10.68
C LEU A 74 1.15 6.87 -9.95
N LEU A 75 2.22 6.60 -10.70
CA LEU A 75 3.58 6.72 -10.20
C LEU A 75 4.01 8.19 -10.22
N ASN A 76 4.49 8.66 -9.09
CA ASN A 76 5.12 9.97 -8.97
C ASN A 76 6.64 9.85 -9.05
N PRO A 77 7.37 10.91 -9.42
CA PRO A 77 8.82 10.91 -9.40
C PRO A 77 9.36 10.47 -8.02
N GLY A 78 10.17 9.42 -8.00
CA GLY A 78 10.71 8.81 -6.78
C GLY A 78 9.87 7.70 -6.17
N LEU A 79 8.67 7.41 -6.72
CA LEU A 79 7.83 6.27 -6.36
C LEU A 79 7.87 5.24 -7.49
N GLY A 80 8.51 4.12 -7.27
CA GLY A 80 8.65 3.07 -8.29
C GLY A 80 7.58 2.01 -8.29
N LEU A 81 6.75 1.97 -7.23
CA LEU A 81 5.78 0.90 -7.04
C LEU A 81 4.52 1.42 -6.33
N PHE A 82 3.36 1.08 -6.87
CA PHE A 82 2.07 1.45 -6.31
C PHE A 82 1.13 0.24 -6.30
N HIS A 83 0.50 -0.02 -5.16
CA HIS A 83 -0.50 -1.07 -5.02
C HIS A 83 -1.86 -0.44 -4.77
N ALA A 84 -2.84 -0.83 -5.55
CA ALA A 84 -4.22 -0.44 -5.35
C ALA A 84 -5.07 -1.67 -5.05
N VAL A 85 -5.68 -1.67 -3.88
CA VAL A 85 -6.60 -2.72 -3.43
C VAL A 85 -8.01 -2.16 -3.47
N PHE A 86 -8.91 -2.91 -4.08
CA PHE A 86 -10.32 -2.53 -4.17
C PHE A 86 -11.21 -3.73 -3.86
N SER A 87 -12.16 -3.54 -2.96
CA SER A 87 -13.13 -4.59 -2.61
C SER A 87 -14.53 -4.20 -3.09
N MET A 88 -15.22 -5.10 -3.79
CA MET A 88 -16.58 -4.88 -4.28
C MET A 88 -17.34 -6.20 -4.37
N SER A 89 -18.58 -6.22 -3.90
CA SER A 89 -19.49 -7.38 -4.02
C SER A 89 -18.85 -8.73 -3.60
N GLY A 90 -18.04 -8.72 -2.55
CA GLY A 90 -17.36 -9.93 -2.04
C GLY A 90 -16.07 -10.32 -2.78
N ASN A 91 -15.67 -9.57 -3.80
CA ASN A 91 -14.41 -9.74 -4.51
C ASN A 91 -13.38 -8.70 -4.06
N VAL A 92 -12.11 -9.08 -4.04
CA VAL A 92 -10.98 -8.18 -3.82
C VAL A 92 -10.08 -8.20 -5.06
N SER A 93 -9.84 -7.02 -5.61
CA SER A 93 -8.90 -6.83 -6.71
C SER A 93 -7.65 -6.14 -6.19
N ILE A 94 -6.49 -6.69 -6.51
CA ILE A 94 -5.18 -6.09 -6.21
C ILE A 94 -4.53 -5.79 -7.54
N THR A 95 -4.21 -4.52 -7.77
CA THR A 95 -3.47 -4.09 -8.97
C THR A 95 -2.15 -3.46 -8.55
N VAL A 96 -1.14 -3.70 -9.36
CA VAL A 96 0.21 -3.18 -9.16
C VAL A 96 0.58 -2.34 -10.36
N THR A 97 0.99 -1.10 -10.09
CA THR A 97 1.61 -0.22 -11.08
C THR A 97 3.08 -0.08 -10.71
N ALA A 98 3.97 -0.44 -11.59
CA ALA A 98 5.40 -0.43 -11.37
C ALA A 98 6.13 0.32 -12.48
N ASP A 99 7.25 0.94 -12.12
CA ASP A 99 8.19 1.45 -13.09
C ASP A 99 8.97 0.29 -13.72
N ARG A 100 9.02 0.26 -15.04
CA ARG A 100 9.66 -0.81 -15.81
C ARG A 100 11.15 -0.97 -15.48
N ASP A 101 11.84 0.13 -15.21
CA ASP A 101 13.28 0.10 -14.89
C ASP A 101 13.55 -0.43 -13.48
N GLN A 102 12.56 -0.30 -12.56
CA GLN A 102 12.68 -0.74 -11.18
C GLN A 102 12.12 -2.15 -10.96
N MET A 103 11.19 -2.59 -11.80
CA MET A 103 10.59 -3.92 -11.74
C MET A 103 10.65 -4.58 -13.11
N PRO A 104 11.75 -5.26 -13.43
CA PRO A 104 11.94 -5.90 -14.72
C PRO A 104 11.04 -7.12 -14.94
N ASP A 105 10.59 -7.77 -13.87
CA ASP A 105 9.73 -8.95 -13.89
C ASP A 105 8.44 -8.73 -13.07
N PRO A 106 7.44 -8.04 -13.64
CA PRO A 106 6.18 -7.81 -12.95
C PRO A 106 5.30 -9.06 -12.85
N GLU A 107 5.48 -10.05 -13.72
CA GLU A 107 4.73 -11.30 -13.71
C GLU A 107 5.10 -12.12 -12.49
N PHE A 108 6.40 -12.32 -12.25
CA PHE A 108 6.90 -12.99 -11.05
C PHE A 108 6.42 -12.31 -9.75
N TYR A 109 6.39 -10.97 -9.75
CA TYR A 109 5.86 -10.24 -8.61
C TYR A 109 4.36 -10.52 -8.37
N GLY A 110 3.58 -10.60 -9.45
CA GLY A 110 2.17 -10.99 -9.40
C GLY A 110 1.98 -12.40 -8.83
N GLU A 111 2.80 -13.36 -9.25
CA GLU A 111 2.80 -14.73 -8.72
C GLU A 111 3.13 -14.76 -7.21
N CYS A 112 4.09 -13.97 -6.75
CA CYS A 112 4.42 -13.83 -5.33
C CYS A 112 3.24 -13.29 -4.52
N ILE A 113 2.51 -12.30 -5.04
CA ILE A 113 1.30 -11.78 -4.39
C ILE A 113 0.22 -12.86 -4.31
N ALA A 114 -0.02 -13.59 -5.39
CA ALA A 114 -0.99 -14.66 -5.43
C ALA A 114 -0.64 -15.77 -4.43
N ALA A 115 0.62 -16.22 -4.41
CA ALA A 115 1.09 -17.24 -3.46
C ALA A 115 0.93 -16.78 -2.01
N SER A 116 1.29 -15.54 -1.70
CA SER A 116 1.14 -14.97 -0.35
C SER A 116 -0.33 -14.86 0.08
N TYR A 117 -1.21 -14.57 -0.86
CA TYR A 117 -2.66 -14.56 -0.60
C TYR A 117 -3.18 -15.97 -0.26
N GLU A 118 -2.78 -16.98 -1.03
CA GLU A 118 -3.17 -18.36 -0.78
C GLU A 118 -2.67 -18.85 0.61
N GLU A 119 -1.42 -18.54 0.94
CA GLU A 119 -0.84 -18.87 2.25
C GLU A 119 -1.62 -18.20 3.38
N LEU A 120 -1.93 -16.92 3.25
CA LEU A 120 -2.72 -16.18 4.24
C LEU A 120 -4.14 -16.73 4.37
N ARG A 121 -4.78 -17.04 3.26
CA ARG A 121 -6.12 -17.65 3.24
C ARG A 121 -6.11 -18.98 3.97
N ASP A 122 -5.16 -19.84 3.67
CA ASP A 122 -5.06 -21.18 4.28
C ASP A 122 -4.75 -21.09 5.78
N ALA A 123 -3.91 -20.14 6.19
CA ALA A 123 -3.65 -19.87 7.60
C ALA A 123 -4.90 -19.37 8.36
N LEU A 124 -5.74 -18.57 7.72
CA LEU A 124 -6.99 -18.07 8.32
C LEU A 124 -8.09 -19.13 8.36
N LEU A 125 -8.14 -20.01 7.37
CA LEU A 125 -9.10 -21.11 7.29
C LEU A 125 -8.67 -22.30 8.13
N ALA A 126 -7.38 -22.45 8.42
CA ALA A 126 -6.88 -23.44 9.37
C ALA A 126 -7.49 -23.15 10.76
N LYS A 127 -8.26 -24.09 11.27
CA LYS A 127 -8.94 -23.98 12.56
C LYS A 127 -7.92 -23.56 13.64
N PRO A 128 -8.19 -22.52 14.44
CA PRO A 128 -7.26 -22.07 15.46
C PRO A 128 -6.88 -23.24 16.38
N ALA A 129 -5.60 -23.44 16.60
CA ALA A 129 -5.14 -24.42 17.58
C ALA A 129 -5.78 -24.08 18.94
N PRO A 130 -6.30 -25.06 19.69
CA PRO A 130 -6.94 -24.79 20.96
C PRO A 130 -5.96 -24.04 21.88
N PRO A 131 -6.43 -23.06 22.65
CA PRO A 131 -5.56 -22.22 23.47
C PRO A 131 -4.74 -23.13 24.39
N ARG A 132 -3.41 -22.96 24.37
CA ARG A 132 -2.49 -23.69 25.24
C ARG A 132 -2.94 -23.52 26.70
N ARG A 133 -3.47 -24.59 27.30
CA ARG A 133 -3.86 -24.62 28.71
C ARG A 133 -2.62 -24.23 29.52
N LYS A 134 -2.61 -23.07 30.13
CA LYS A 134 -1.58 -22.71 31.11
C LYS A 134 -1.61 -23.77 32.18
N SER A 135 -0.53 -24.51 32.34
CA SER A 135 -0.36 -25.41 33.46
C SER A 135 -0.43 -24.60 34.73
N VAL A 136 -1.51 -24.76 35.46
CA VAL A 136 -1.62 -24.22 36.84
C VAL A 136 -0.52 -24.91 37.61
N GLY A 137 0.50 -24.15 37.95
CA GLY A 137 1.57 -24.65 38.84
C GLY A 137 0.95 -25.15 40.15
N ARG A 138 1.14 -26.42 40.39
CA ARG A 138 0.75 -27.06 41.65
C ARG A 138 1.64 -26.46 42.73
N ALA A 139 1.08 -25.56 43.53
CA ALA A 139 1.73 -25.08 44.73
C ALA A 139 1.92 -26.33 45.65
N SER A 140 3.16 -26.69 45.88
CA SER A 140 3.53 -27.65 46.88
C SER A 140 3.42 -27.00 48.26
N ALA A 141 2.56 -27.55 49.11
CA ALA A 141 2.53 -27.30 50.55
C ALA A 141 3.78 -27.87 51.21
#